data_49255cc4b911598280d5976fbe3db8bf
#
_entry.id   49255cc4b911598280d5976fbe3db8bf
#
_cell.length_a   1.000
_cell.length_b   1.000
_cell.length_c   1.000
_cell.angle_alpha   90.00
_cell.angle_beta   90.00
_cell.angle_gamma   90.00
#
_symmetry.space_group_name_H-M   'P 1'
#
loop_
_entity.id
_entity.type
_entity.pdbx_description
1 polymer ?
#
loop_
_entity_poly.entity_id
_entity_poly.type
_entity_poly.pdbx_seq_one_letter_code
_entity_poly.pdbx_strand_id
1 'polypeptide(L)'
;MSQGRAPVTAGEDRTGPRIPAGADPVDVVIEIATWFYIHGWSQIQIARALELDPSTVSRHLKRARDEAIVRVEIRRPADRSDDLARALAQHLRIDRAVVVPDTDHPLESVATAAAEHLDGLLRSGTRLGTSWGHTLAAVVRHVRPGSVSGLTIAQLAGGLDESSPGIQGHELVRALGATYPGSRMRYLHAPAIVDSRRPTVAGARSCSSSDLAYRSM
;
A
#
# COMPACT_ATOMS: atom_id res chain seq x y z
N MET A 1 5.63 33.32 19.25
CA MET A 1 6.80 32.59 19.83
C MET A 1 7.06 31.39 18.90
N SER A 2 8.07 31.54 18.06
CA SER A 2 8.48 30.59 17.04
C SER A 2 9.27 29.46 17.72
N GLN A 3 8.76 28.23 17.69
CA GLN A 3 9.56 27.06 18.08
C GLN A 3 10.18 26.46 16.84
N GLY A 4 11.47 26.65 16.73
CA GLY A 4 12.31 26.14 15.68
C GLY A 4 12.32 24.62 15.64
N ARG A 5 12.12 24.12 14.45
CA ARG A 5 12.34 22.72 14.08
C ARG A 5 13.82 22.40 14.25
N ALA A 6 14.14 21.49 15.17
CA ALA A 6 15.50 20.99 15.36
C ALA A 6 16.02 20.36 14.06
N PRO A 7 17.26 20.61 13.66
CA PRO A 7 17.86 19.93 12.53
C PRO A 7 18.06 18.45 12.88
N VAL A 8 17.64 17.58 11.95
CA VAL A 8 18.00 16.16 11.98
C VAL A 8 19.52 16.11 11.94
N THR A 9 20.14 15.69 13.01
CA THR A 9 21.58 15.44 13.09
C THR A 9 21.91 14.32 12.11
N ALA A 10 22.47 14.69 10.96
CA ALA A 10 23.13 13.78 10.06
C ALA A 10 24.31 13.15 10.82
N GLY A 11 24.21 11.84 11.11
CA GLY A 11 25.37 11.07 11.55
C GLY A 11 26.47 11.21 10.49
N GLU A 12 27.62 11.69 10.92
CA GLU A 12 28.80 11.89 10.08
C GLU A 12 29.35 10.55 9.61
N ASP A 13 28.83 10.02 8.51
CA ASP A 13 29.62 9.11 7.69
C ASP A 13 30.37 9.96 6.65
N ARG A 14 31.63 10.30 6.95
CA ARG A 14 32.54 11.13 6.12
C ARG A 14 33.10 10.39 4.91
N THR A 15 32.59 9.21 4.59
CA THR A 15 33.03 8.41 3.43
C THR A 15 32.04 8.67 2.30
N GLY A 16 32.44 9.50 1.33
CA GLY A 16 31.63 9.80 0.14
C GLY A 16 31.34 8.54 -0.71
N PRO A 17 30.53 8.68 -1.77
CA PRO A 17 30.14 7.59 -2.65
C PRO A 17 31.37 6.90 -3.23
N ARG A 18 31.37 5.57 -3.27
CA ARG A 18 32.42 4.75 -3.86
C ARG A 18 31.81 3.69 -4.76
N ILE A 19 32.22 3.69 -6.00
CA ILE A 19 31.85 2.64 -6.95
C ILE A 19 33.05 1.71 -7.08
N PRO A 20 32.92 0.44 -6.70
CA PRO A 20 33.98 -0.57 -6.92
C PRO A 20 34.30 -0.71 -8.42
N ALA A 21 35.56 -0.96 -8.75
CA ALA A 21 35.93 -1.28 -10.10
C ALA A 21 35.22 -2.56 -10.57
N GLY A 22 34.44 -2.46 -11.67
CA GLY A 22 33.64 -3.58 -12.17
C GLY A 22 32.26 -3.74 -11.54
N ALA A 23 31.76 -2.73 -10.80
CA ALA A 23 30.39 -2.73 -10.26
C ALA A 23 29.35 -2.90 -11.37
N ASP A 24 28.25 -3.60 -11.05
CA ASP A 24 27.11 -3.73 -11.94
C ASP A 24 26.54 -2.32 -12.25
N PRO A 25 26.14 -2.04 -13.49
CA PRO A 25 25.50 -0.77 -13.84
C PRO A 25 24.27 -0.41 -12.97
N VAL A 26 23.60 -1.39 -12.39
CA VAL A 26 22.48 -1.17 -11.46
C VAL A 26 23.00 -0.71 -10.11
N ASP A 27 24.08 -1.27 -9.60
CA ASP A 27 24.70 -0.87 -8.32
C ASP A 27 25.16 0.58 -8.35
N VAL A 28 25.71 1.01 -9.50
CA VAL A 28 26.08 2.42 -9.73
C VAL A 28 24.87 3.36 -9.61
N VAL A 29 23.73 2.96 -10.19
CA VAL A 29 22.49 3.72 -10.12
C VAL A 29 21.98 3.79 -8.67
N ILE A 30 22.02 2.68 -7.94
CA ILE A 30 21.58 2.59 -6.54
C ILE A 30 22.47 3.49 -5.66
N GLU A 31 23.78 3.42 -5.81
CA GLU A 31 24.74 4.21 -5.02
C GLU A 31 24.53 5.72 -5.24
N ILE A 32 24.46 6.17 -6.48
CA ILE A 32 24.19 7.57 -6.84
C ILE A 32 22.83 8.03 -6.28
N ALA A 33 21.80 7.21 -6.40
CA ALA A 33 20.49 7.52 -5.90
C ALA A 33 20.46 7.61 -4.36
N THR A 34 21.16 6.72 -3.66
CA THR A 34 21.29 6.72 -2.20
C THR A 34 21.94 8.02 -1.71
N TRP A 35 23.04 8.43 -2.31
CA TRP A 35 23.71 9.67 -1.93
C TRP A 35 22.86 10.91 -2.21
N PHE A 36 22.10 10.91 -3.29
CA PHE A 36 21.22 12.02 -3.62
C PHE A 36 20.00 12.09 -2.72
N TYR A 37 19.23 11.00 -2.59
CA TYR A 37 17.93 11.00 -1.90
C TYR A 37 18.02 10.78 -0.39
N ILE A 38 18.99 10.01 0.07
CA ILE A 38 19.13 9.65 1.50
C ILE A 38 20.14 10.57 2.20
N HIS A 39 21.31 10.76 1.62
CA HIS A 39 22.38 11.58 2.22
C HIS A 39 22.29 13.07 1.86
N GLY A 40 21.40 13.47 0.92
CA GLY A 40 21.14 14.86 0.56
C GLY A 40 22.27 15.54 -0.24
N TRP A 41 23.15 14.76 -0.86
CA TRP A 41 24.22 15.32 -1.69
C TRP A 41 23.67 15.87 -3.00
N SER A 42 24.20 17.01 -3.44
CA SER A 42 23.89 17.57 -4.75
C SER A 42 24.52 16.75 -5.88
N GLN A 43 23.94 16.81 -7.07
CA GLN A 43 24.49 16.13 -8.25
C GLN A 43 25.95 16.55 -8.53
N ILE A 44 26.30 17.80 -8.23
CA ILE A 44 27.67 18.32 -8.42
C ILE A 44 28.64 17.69 -7.39
N GLN A 45 28.21 17.51 -6.15
CA GLN A 45 29.03 16.87 -5.11
C GLN A 45 29.28 15.40 -5.45
N ILE A 46 28.23 14.68 -5.86
CA ILE A 46 28.32 13.28 -6.27
C ILE A 46 29.22 13.14 -7.50
N ALA A 47 29.05 14.00 -8.50
CA ALA A 47 29.85 14.01 -9.71
C ALA A 47 31.34 14.19 -9.40
N ARG A 48 31.68 15.13 -8.52
CA ARG A 48 33.08 15.35 -8.07
C ARG A 48 33.66 14.16 -7.31
N ALA A 49 32.87 13.57 -6.42
CA ALA A 49 33.34 12.44 -5.59
C ALA A 49 33.56 11.16 -6.40
N LEU A 50 32.80 10.97 -7.48
CA LEU A 50 32.88 9.81 -8.38
C LEU A 50 33.67 10.07 -9.65
N GLU A 51 34.24 11.27 -9.82
CA GLU A 51 34.96 11.71 -11.03
C GLU A 51 34.11 11.55 -12.31
N LEU A 52 32.80 11.88 -12.19
CA LEU A 52 31.82 11.81 -13.26
C LEU A 52 31.39 13.21 -13.70
N ASP A 53 30.81 13.31 -14.91
CA ASP A 53 30.10 14.51 -15.34
C ASP A 53 28.75 14.64 -14.60
N PRO A 54 28.32 15.86 -14.20
CA PRO A 54 26.99 16.09 -13.63
C PRO A 54 25.86 15.59 -14.52
N SER A 55 26.01 15.64 -15.84
CA SER A 55 25.04 15.09 -16.79
C SER A 55 24.91 13.56 -16.69
N THR A 56 26.00 12.88 -16.36
CA THR A 56 26.01 11.44 -16.13
C THR A 56 25.28 11.08 -14.84
N VAL A 57 25.52 11.82 -13.75
CA VAL A 57 24.77 11.67 -12.49
C VAL A 57 23.28 11.92 -12.70
N SER A 58 22.91 12.95 -13.45
CA SER A 58 21.51 13.25 -13.80
C SER A 58 20.85 12.09 -14.57
N ARG A 59 21.55 11.48 -15.53
CA ARG A 59 21.04 10.29 -16.26
C ARG A 59 20.82 9.10 -15.36
N HIS A 60 21.73 8.83 -14.43
CA HIS A 60 21.57 7.74 -13.45
C HIS A 60 20.38 7.99 -12.52
N LEU A 61 20.18 9.21 -12.04
CA LEU A 61 19.01 9.57 -11.23
C LEU A 61 17.69 9.48 -12.00
N LYS A 62 17.69 9.82 -13.29
CA LYS A 62 16.54 9.59 -14.16
C LYS A 62 16.27 8.10 -14.30
N ARG A 63 17.27 7.30 -14.61
CA ARG A 63 17.18 5.84 -14.72
C ARG A 63 16.65 5.21 -13.43
N ALA A 64 17.11 5.66 -12.25
CA ALA A 64 16.63 5.18 -10.96
C ALA A 64 15.12 5.36 -10.79
N ARG A 65 14.54 6.45 -11.32
CA ARG A 65 13.09 6.69 -11.32
C ARG A 65 12.37 5.87 -12.38
N ASP A 66 12.90 5.83 -13.60
CA ASP A 66 12.28 5.13 -14.73
C ASP A 66 12.21 3.61 -14.49
N GLU A 67 13.23 3.03 -13.83
CA GLU A 67 13.28 1.60 -13.43
C GLU A 67 12.65 1.33 -12.05
N ALA A 68 11.96 2.33 -11.46
CA ALA A 68 11.32 2.22 -10.14
C ALA A 68 12.25 1.81 -8.98
N ILE A 69 13.58 1.94 -9.13
CA ILE A 69 14.58 1.79 -8.05
C ILE A 69 14.34 2.86 -6.98
N VAL A 70 13.97 4.08 -7.40
CA VAL A 70 13.57 5.18 -6.52
C VAL A 70 12.14 5.58 -6.82
N ARG A 71 11.33 5.64 -5.77
CA ARG A 71 10.00 6.24 -5.81
C ARG A 71 9.99 7.50 -4.97
N VAL A 72 9.67 8.65 -5.58
CA VAL A 72 9.53 9.94 -4.90
C VAL A 72 8.05 10.19 -4.66
N GLU A 73 7.67 10.38 -3.41
CA GLU A 73 6.33 10.76 -3.01
C GLU A 73 6.32 12.19 -2.48
N ILE A 74 5.54 13.08 -3.09
CA ILE A 74 5.37 14.46 -2.63
C ILE A 74 4.12 14.52 -1.79
N ARG A 75 4.28 14.57 -0.47
CA ARG A 75 3.16 14.78 0.46
C ARG A 75 2.91 16.29 0.59
N ARG A 76 1.70 16.72 0.25
CA ARG A 76 1.27 18.08 0.54
C ARG A 76 0.97 18.19 2.04
N PRO A 77 1.33 19.31 2.71
CA PRO A 77 0.94 19.54 4.09
C PRO A 77 -0.59 19.48 4.24
N ALA A 78 -1.02 18.81 5.30
CA ALA A 78 -2.38 18.30 5.49
C ALA A 78 -3.41 19.31 6.03
N ASP A 79 -3.17 20.61 5.95
CA ASP A 79 -3.93 21.60 6.74
C ASP A 79 -5.44 21.65 6.50
N ARG A 80 -5.91 21.39 5.28
CA ARG A 80 -7.36 21.40 4.96
C ARG A 80 -8.00 20.03 5.04
N SER A 81 -7.26 18.99 4.67
CA SER A 81 -7.76 17.61 4.66
C SER A 81 -8.00 17.09 6.08
N ASP A 82 -7.15 17.48 7.04
CA ASP A 82 -7.26 17.06 8.43
C ASP A 82 -8.44 17.73 9.15
N ASP A 83 -8.72 19.00 8.86
CA ASP A 83 -9.88 19.70 9.41
C ASP A 83 -11.17 19.07 8.90
N LEU A 84 -11.24 18.78 7.61
CA LEU A 84 -12.39 18.12 7.00
C LEU A 84 -12.54 16.68 7.51
N ALA A 85 -11.46 15.94 7.67
CA ALA A 85 -11.48 14.59 8.23
C ALA A 85 -12.03 14.58 9.67
N ARG A 86 -11.60 15.53 10.51
CA ARG A 86 -12.13 15.69 11.87
C ARG A 86 -13.62 16.06 11.87
N ALA A 87 -14.03 17.00 11.03
CA ALA A 87 -15.43 17.38 10.90
C ALA A 87 -16.32 16.21 10.44
N LEU A 88 -15.86 15.42 9.47
CA LEU A 88 -16.55 14.21 9.01
C LEU A 88 -16.66 13.16 10.11
N ALA A 89 -15.56 12.90 10.84
CA ALA A 89 -15.57 11.93 11.93
C ALA A 89 -16.56 12.30 13.00
N GLN A 90 -16.62 13.58 13.40
CA GLN A 90 -17.59 14.09 14.35
C GLN A 90 -19.03 14.00 13.85
N HIS A 91 -19.28 14.42 12.62
CA HIS A 91 -20.63 14.42 12.04
C HIS A 91 -21.18 13.01 11.86
N LEU A 92 -20.35 12.09 11.38
CA LEU A 92 -20.73 10.69 11.14
C LEU A 92 -20.62 9.82 12.40
N ARG A 93 -20.11 10.36 13.50
CA ARG A 93 -19.86 9.64 14.77
C ARG A 93 -19.01 8.38 14.57
N ILE A 94 -17.93 8.51 13.80
CA ILE A 94 -16.93 7.47 13.57
C ILE A 94 -15.61 7.88 14.20
N ASP A 95 -14.78 6.92 14.55
CA ASP A 95 -13.52 7.19 15.26
C ASP A 95 -12.51 7.94 14.38
N ARG A 96 -12.54 7.68 13.08
CA ARG A 96 -11.59 8.28 12.14
C ARG A 96 -12.17 8.40 10.73
N ALA A 97 -11.87 9.51 10.08
CA ALA A 97 -12.02 9.70 8.64
C ALA A 97 -10.65 10.02 8.01
N VAL A 98 -10.47 9.68 6.76
CA VAL A 98 -9.31 10.07 5.95
C VAL A 98 -9.85 10.80 4.73
N VAL A 99 -9.38 12.02 4.52
CA VAL A 99 -9.74 12.84 3.36
C VAL A 99 -8.50 12.98 2.49
N VAL A 100 -8.65 12.68 1.22
CA VAL A 100 -7.60 12.83 0.22
C VAL A 100 -7.88 14.05 -0.66
N PRO A 101 -6.85 14.71 -1.21
CA PRO A 101 -7.04 15.80 -2.15
C PRO A 101 -7.83 15.33 -3.38
N ASP A 102 -8.65 16.24 -3.93
CA ASP A 102 -9.29 16.04 -5.22
C ASP A 102 -8.24 16.03 -6.33
N THR A 103 -8.29 15.01 -7.18
CA THR A 103 -7.32 14.77 -8.26
C THR A 103 -8.05 14.27 -9.50
N ASP A 104 -7.37 14.25 -10.64
CA ASP A 104 -7.90 13.66 -11.88
C ASP A 104 -8.19 12.16 -11.75
N HIS A 105 -7.64 11.50 -10.72
CA HIS A 105 -7.81 10.08 -10.43
C HIS A 105 -8.25 9.84 -8.98
N PRO A 106 -9.46 10.25 -8.58
CA PRO A 106 -9.92 10.21 -7.19
C PRO A 106 -9.96 8.79 -6.62
N LEU A 107 -10.31 7.79 -7.43
CA LEU A 107 -10.31 6.38 -7.01
C LEU A 107 -8.92 5.90 -6.59
N GLU A 108 -7.88 6.24 -7.35
CA GLU A 108 -6.51 5.84 -7.03
C GLU A 108 -5.98 6.56 -5.77
N SER A 109 -6.34 7.83 -5.59
CA SER A 109 -5.98 8.60 -4.38
C SER A 109 -6.62 7.99 -3.13
N VAL A 110 -7.91 7.66 -3.19
CA VAL A 110 -8.62 6.99 -2.09
C VAL A 110 -8.06 5.59 -1.85
N ALA A 111 -7.80 4.82 -2.91
CA ALA A 111 -7.27 3.47 -2.81
C ALA A 111 -5.88 3.44 -2.16
N THR A 112 -5.01 4.37 -2.51
CA THR A 112 -3.69 4.51 -1.89
C THR A 112 -3.81 4.81 -0.40
N ALA A 113 -4.62 5.80 -0.01
CA ALA A 113 -4.82 6.15 1.39
C ALA A 113 -5.47 5.01 2.20
N ALA A 114 -6.41 4.28 1.59
CA ALA A 114 -7.04 3.11 2.22
C ALA A 114 -6.06 1.96 2.41
N ALA A 115 -5.18 1.70 1.44
CA ALA A 115 -4.14 0.67 1.57
C ALA A 115 -3.12 1.02 2.67
N GLU A 116 -2.66 2.26 2.74
CA GLU A 116 -1.79 2.73 3.82
C GLU A 116 -2.45 2.61 5.20
N HIS A 117 -3.74 2.94 5.28
CA HIS A 117 -4.49 2.79 6.52
C HIS A 117 -4.63 1.32 6.92
N LEU A 118 -4.93 0.44 5.98
CA LEU A 118 -4.99 -1.00 6.19
C LEU A 118 -3.66 -1.55 6.70
N ASP A 119 -2.55 -1.19 6.08
CA ASP A 119 -1.21 -1.61 6.50
C ASP A 119 -0.91 -1.19 7.95
N GLY A 120 -1.37 0.00 8.36
CA GLY A 120 -1.25 0.48 9.74
C GLY A 120 -2.07 -0.32 10.76
N LEU A 121 -3.15 -0.99 10.34
CA LEU A 121 -4.03 -1.78 11.20
C LEU A 121 -3.60 -3.25 11.30
N LEU A 122 -2.98 -3.78 10.26
CA LEU A 122 -2.66 -5.20 10.20
C LEU A 122 -1.57 -5.59 11.21
N ARG A 123 -1.72 -6.77 11.79
CA ARG A 123 -0.75 -7.44 12.65
C ARG A 123 -0.67 -8.90 12.22
N SER A 124 0.44 -9.57 12.49
CA SER A 124 0.57 -11.01 12.20
C SER A 124 -0.55 -11.80 12.88
N GLY A 125 -1.17 -12.70 12.13
CA GLY A 125 -2.33 -13.49 12.59
C GLY A 125 -3.67 -12.77 12.48
N THR A 126 -3.75 -11.51 12.03
CA THR A 126 -5.03 -10.79 11.85
C THR A 126 -5.96 -11.56 10.92
N ARG A 127 -7.27 -11.50 11.23
CA ARG A 127 -8.33 -11.95 10.32
C ARG A 127 -8.85 -10.78 9.51
N LEU A 128 -8.70 -10.87 8.19
CA LEU A 128 -9.09 -9.84 7.25
C LEU A 128 -10.23 -10.36 6.38
N GLY A 129 -11.35 -9.65 6.38
CA GLY A 129 -12.46 -9.92 5.48
C GLY A 129 -12.47 -8.96 4.30
N THR A 130 -12.74 -9.48 3.10
CA THR A 130 -12.91 -8.66 1.89
C THR A 130 -14.12 -9.13 1.08
N SER A 131 -14.69 -8.21 0.31
CA SER A 131 -15.75 -8.49 -0.63
C SER A 131 -15.22 -8.36 -2.05
N TRP A 132 -16.05 -7.96 -2.98
CA TRP A 132 -15.73 -7.66 -4.39
C TRP A 132 -16.05 -6.20 -4.71
N GLY A 133 -15.52 -5.71 -5.83
CA GLY A 133 -15.81 -4.38 -6.36
C GLY A 133 -14.57 -3.61 -6.79
N HIS A 134 -14.79 -2.63 -7.66
CA HIS A 134 -13.71 -1.84 -8.27
C HIS A 134 -12.87 -1.07 -7.25
N THR A 135 -13.49 -0.51 -6.23
CA THR A 135 -12.79 0.24 -5.17
C THR A 135 -11.88 -0.67 -4.36
N LEU A 136 -12.39 -1.84 -3.93
CA LEU A 136 -11.57 -2.81 -3.20
C LEU A 136 -10.43 -3.36 -4.05
N ALA A 137 -10.67 -3.58 -5.33
CA ALA A 137 -9.62 -3.98 -6.26
C ALA A 137 -8.54 -2.90 -6.40
N ALA A 138 -8.93 -1.63 -6.47
CA ALA A 138 -7.97 -0.53 -6.47
C ALA A 138 -7.14 -0.53 -5.17
N VAL A 139 -7.76 -0.68 -4.01
CA VAL A 139 -7.06 -0.79 -2.72
C VAL A 139 -6.06 -1.94 -2.72
N VAL A 140 -6.49 -3.14 -3.15
CA VAL A 140 -5.62 -4.34 -3.18
C VAL A 140 -4.39 -4.15 -4.07
N ARG A 141 -4.51 -3.42 -5.18
CA ARG A 141 -3.36 -3.08 -6.04
C ARG A 141 -2.33 -2.18 -5.35
N HIS A 142 -2.75 -1.38 -4.36
CA HIS A 142 -1.88 -0.46 -3.63
C HIS A 142 -1.33 -1.05 -2.33
N VAL A 143 -1.84 -2.20 -1.89
CA VAL A 143 -1.30 -2.92 -0.72
C VAL A 143 0.12 -3.37 -1.02
N ARG A 144 1.04 -3.09 -0.10
CA ARG A 144 2.47 -3.42 -0.25
C ARG A 144 2.84 -4.62 0.62
N PRO A 145 3.77 -5.45 0.16
CA PRO A 145 4.35 -6.47 1.02
C PRO A 145 4.96 -5.82 2.26
N GLY A 146 4.51 -6.23 3.44
CA GLY A 146 5.00 -5.72 4.72
C GLY A 146 5.64 -6.84 5.53
N SER A 147 6.06 -6.51 6.77
CA SER A 147 6.58 -7.49 7.74
C SER A 147 5.49 -8.37 8.35
N VAL A 148 4.22 -8.12 8.02
CA VAL A 148 3.05 -8.85 8.54
C VAL A 148 2.91 -10.19 7.82
N SER A 149 2.67 -11.26 8.58
CA SER A 149 2.55 -12.62 8.05
C SER A 149 1.44 -13.42 8.73
N GLY A 150 1.06 -14.54 8.13
CA GLY A 150 0.13 -15.50 8.74
C GLY A 150 -1.30 -14.98 8.87
N LEU A 151 -1.75 -14.07 8.01
CA LEU A 151 -3.12 -13.58 8.03
C LEU A 151 -4.12 -14.69 7.71
N THR A 152 -5.35 -14.55 8.19
CA THR A 152 -6.48 -15.31 7.67
C THR A 152 -7.34 -14.36 6.85
N ILE A 153 -7.39 -14.57 5.52
CA ILE A 153 -8.10 -13.69 4.59
C ILE A 153 -9.35 -14.41 4.11
N ALA A 154 -10.50 -13.80 4.34
CA ALA A 154 -11.81 -14.42 4.06
C ALA A 154 -12.64 -13.58 3.09
N GLN A 155 -13.29 -14.26 2.15
CA GLN A 155 -14.33 -13.66 1.31
C GLN A 155 -15.60 -13.53 2.14
N LEU A 156 -16.17 -12.32 2.22
CA LEU A 156 -17.37 -12.01 3.02
C LEU A 156 -18.67 -12.06 2.24
N ALA A 157 -18.62 -11.88 0.93
CA ALA A 157 -19.79 -11.91 0.06
C ALA A 157 -19.63 -12.99 -0.99
N GLY A 158 -20.74 -13.61 -1.39
CA GLY A 158 -20.78 -14.62 -2.44
C GLY A 158 -20.25 -14.09 -3.79
N GLY A 159 -20.01 -14.99 -4.71
CA GLY A 159 -19.59 -14.66 -6.08
C GLY A 159 -20.71 -14.00 -6.90
N LEU A 160 -20.35 -13.07 -7.76
CA LEU A 160 -21.24 -12.59 -8.81
C LEU A 160 -21.34 -13.63 -9.93
N ASP A 161 -22.40 -13.55 -10.72
CA ASP A 161 -22.57 -14.38 -11.92
C ASP A 161 -21.39 -14.14 -12.89
N GLU A 162 -20.93 -15.19 -13.55
CA GLU A 162 -19.85 -15.13 -14.55
C GLU A 162 -20.15 -14.16 -15.70
N SER A 163 -21.42 -13.90 -15.97
CA SER A 163 -21.86 -12.90 -16.95
C SER A 163 -21.72 -11.45 -16.46
N SER A 164 -21.49 -11.23 -15.17
CA SER A 164 -21.34 -9.89 -14.60
C SER A 164 -19.90 -9.40 -14.79
N PRO A 165 -19.67 -8.31 -15.55
CA PRO A 165 -18.35 -7.72 -15.70
C PRO A 165 -17.94 -7.09 -14.39
N GLY A 166 -17.24 -7.80 -13.55
CA GLY A 166 -16.82 -7.29 -12.24
C GLY A 166 -15.67 -8.10 -11.65
N ILE A 167 -14.95 -7.48 -10.76
CA ILE A 167 -13.83 -8.11 -10.07
C ILE A 167 -14.39 -9.02 -8.99
N GLN A 168 -14.07 -10.30 -9.09
CA GLN A 168 -14.58 -11.33 -8.22
C GLN A 168 -13.87 -11.32 -6.85
N GLY A 169 -14.64 -11.59 -5.78
CA GLY A 169 -14.10 -11.57 -4.40
C GLY A 169 -12.98 -12.58 -4.19
N HIS A 170 -13.03 -13.75 -4.84
CA HIS A 170 -11.98 -14.76 -4.73
C HIS A 170 -10.64 -14.31 -5.35
N GLU A 171 -10.67 -13.43 -6.35
CA GLU A 171 -9.46 -12.86 -6.95
C GLU A 171 -8.78 -11.90 -5.99
N LEU A 172 -9.57 -11.08 -5.27
CA LEU A 172 -9.02 -10.16 -4.26
C LEU A 172 -8.44 -10.91 -3.06
N VAL A 173 -9.11 -11.97 -2.59
CA VAL A 173 -8.58 -12.85 -1.53
C VAL A 173 -7.25 -13.47 -1.96
N ARG A 174 -7.14 -13.94 -3.21
CA ARG A 174 -5.91 -14.52 -3.74
C ARG A 174 -4.79 -13.49 -3.87
N ALA A 175 -5.10 -12.29 -4.36
CA ALA A 175 -4.12 -11.21 -4.51
C ALA A 175 -3.57 -10.78 -3.14
N LEU A 176 -4.44 -10.58 -2.14
CA LEU A 176 -4.03 -10.29 -0.77
C LEU A 176 -3.20 -11.44 -0.16
N GLY A 177 -3.60 -12.69 -0.40
CA GLY A 177 -2.84 -13.85 0.07
C GLY A 177 -1.45 -13.96 -0.52
N ALA A 178 -1.28 -13.54 -1.78
CA ALA A 178 0.04 -13.47 -2.42
C ALA A 178 0.92 -12.35 -1.86
N THR A 179 0.31 -11.25 -1.38
CA THR A 179 1.02 -10.09 -0.81
C THR A 179 1.56 -10.40 0.60
N TYR A 180 0.83 -11.20 1.40
CA TYR A 180 1.19 -11.48 2.80
C TYR A 180 1.63 -12.93 2.97
N PRO A 181 2.92 -13.23 3.20
CA PRO A 181 3.44 -14.60 3.32
C PRO A 181 2.78 -15.41 4.44
N GLY A 182 2.58 -16.70 4.19
CA GLY A 182 1.99 -17.61 5.16
C GLY A 182 0.51 -17.38 5.47
N SER A 183 -0.19 -16.60 4.65
CA SER A 183 -1.62 -16.33 4.83
C SER A 183 -2.49 -17.54 4.47
N ARG A 184 -3.59 -17.68 5.20
CA ARG A 184 -4.63 -18.68 4.94
C ARG A 184 -5.81 -18.03 4.25
N MET A 185 -6.19 -18.51 3.08
CA MET A 185 -7.30 -17.99 2.29
C MET A 185 -8.58 -18.81 2.57
N ARG A 186 -9.69 -18.11 2.73
CA ARG A 186 -11.04 -18.68 2.94
C ARG A 186 -11.97 -18.13 1.88
N TYR A 187 -12.51 -19.01 1.06
CA TYR A 187 -13.43 -18.66 -0.02
C TYR A 187 -14.87 -18.97 0.36
N LEU A 188 -15.80 -18.13 -0.06
CA LEU A 188 -17.23 -18.36 0.10
C LEU A 188 -17.80 -18.87 -1.21
N HIS A 189 -18.07 -20.16 -1.27
CA HIS A 189 -18.66 -20.84 -2.43
C HIS A 189 -20.19 -20.74 -2.40
N ALA A 190 -20.71 -19.53 -2.53
CA ALA A 190 -22.12 -19.24 -2.62
C ALA A 190 -22.35 -18.07 -3.60
N PRO A 191 -23.48 -18.01 -4.30
CA PRO A 191 -23.83 -16.83 -5.10
C PRO A 191 -24.12 -15.65 -4.17
N ALA A 192 -23.79 -14.43 -4.64
CA ALA A 192 -24.11 -13.17 -3.94
C ALA A 192 -25.62 -12.87 -3.98
N ILE A 193 -26.28 -13.29 -5.06
CA ILE A 193 -27.70 -13.04 -5.31
C ILE A 193 -28.39 -14.39 -5.54
N VAL A 194 -29.53 -14.59 -4.91
CA VAL A 194 -30.38 -15.77 -5.08
C VAL A 194 -31.82 -15.34 -5.37
N ASP A 195 -32.47 -16.02 -6.29
CA ASP A 195 -33.83 -15.68 -6.77
C ASP A 195 -34.93 -15.95 -5.73
N SER A 196 -34.66 -16.68 -4.69
CA SER A 196 -35.67 -17.03 -3.68
C SER A 196 -35.14 -16.89 -2.24
N ARG A 197 -36.04 -16.54 -1.33
CA ARG A 197 -35.74 -16.50 0.12
C ARG A 197 -35.51 -17.89 0.75
N ARG A 198 -35.68 -18.98 -0.02
CA ARG A 198 -35.34 -20.32 0.45
C ARG A 198 -33.90 -20.65 -0.01
N PRO A 199 -32.94 -20.67 0.90
CA PRO A 199 -31.61 -21.12 0.57
C PRO A 199 -31.71 -22.58 0.14
N THR A 200 -31.33 -22.90 -1.09
CA THR A 200 -31.20 -24.27 -1.53
C THR A 200 -30.05 -24.88 -0.73
N VAL A 201 -30.35 -25.83 0.12
CA VAL A 201 -29.46 -26.43 1.14
C VAL A 201 -28.23 -27.14 0.52
N ALA A 202 -28.09 -27.19 -0.78
CA ALA A 202 -26.98 -27.86 -1.45
C ALA A 202 -25.60 -27.25 -1.19
N GLY A 203 -25.51 -25.99 -0.82
CA GLY A 203 -24.23 -25.31 -0.52
C GLY A 203 -23.90 -25.10 0.97
N ALA A 204 -24.86 -25.38 1.87
CA ALA A 204 -24.74 -25.01 3.27
C ALA A 204 -24.07 -26.08 4.18
N ARG A 205 -23.57 -27.18 3.62
CA ARG A 205 -23.07 -28.30 4.42
C ARG A 205 -21.60 -28.21 4.85
N SER A 206 -20.88 -27.15 4.53
CA SER A 206 -19.45 -27.07 4.89
C SER A 206 -19.07 -25.91 5.82
N CYS A 207 -20.03 -25.14 6.29
CA CYS A 207 -19.76 -24.13 7.31
C CYS A 207 -20.45 -24.57 8.62
N SER A 208 -19.73 -25.31 9.46
CA SER A 208 -20.21 -25.57 10.81
C SER A 208 -20.29 -24.25 11.56
N SER A 209 -21.43 -23.98 12.15
CA SER A 209 -21.78 -22.77 12.90
C SER A 209 -20.88 -22.46 14.11
N SER A 210 -19.84 -23.24 14.35
CA SER A 210 -18.86 -23.04 15.43
C SER A 210 -17.71 -22.06 15.11
N ASP A 211 -17.52 -21.69 13.84
CA ASP A 211 -16.38 -20.84 13.46
C ASP A 211 -16.76 -19.37 13.17
N LEU A 212 -18.03 -19.02 13.21
CA LEU A 212 -18.54 -17.66 13.03
C LEU A 212 -19.19 -17.15 14.33
N ALA A 213 -18.45 -17.21 15.43
CA ALA A 213 -18.81 -16.43 16.61
C ALA A 213 -18.44 -14.96 16.33
N TYR A 214 -19.37 -14.23 15.78
CA TYR A 214 -19.42 -12.77 15.83
C TYR A 214 -19.63 -12.39 17.29
N ARG A 215 -18.56 -12.17 18.05
CA ARG A 215 -18.65 -11.51 19.35
C ARG A 215 -18.62 -10.01 19.10
N SER A 216 -19.77 -9.38 19.26
CA SER A 216 -19.94 -7.96 19.53
C SER A 216 -18.99 -7.51 20.65
N MET A 217 -18.16 -6.52 20.38
CA MET A 217 -17.73 -5.49 21.29
C MET A 217 -17.85 -4.15 20.58
#